data_d66d95d8f7787c1f502b49c55cfe3883
#
_entry.id   d66d95d8f7787c1f502b49c55cfe3883
#
_cell.length_a   1.000
_cell.length_b   1.000
_cell.length_c   1.000
_cell.angle_alpha   90.00
_cell.angle_beta   90.00
_cell.angle_gamma   90.00
#
_symmetry.space_group_name_H-M   'P 1'
#
loop_
_entity.id
_entity.type
_entity.pdbx_description
1 polymer ?
#
loop_
_entity_poly.entity_id
_entity_poly.type
_entity_poly.pdbx_seq_one_letter_code
_entity_poly.pdbx_strand_id
1 'polypeptide(L)'
;MADINTGRPNHIEDALVKIHSGQWFTWTDSKNKIYGNLRLTEKVGVDDNIVDNPVTELPTESAVNAKLKELQDAWDAANGG
;
A
#
# COMPACT_ATOMS: atom_id res chain seq x y z
N MET A 1 -1.44 2.34 7.10
CA MET A 1 -2.13 1.52 8.13
C MET A 1 -3.54 2.03 8.33
N ALA A 2 -4.49 1.13 8.47
CA ALA A 2 -5.86 1.51 8.78
C ALA A 2 -5.97 2.11 10.18
N ASP A 3 -7.00 2.92 10.40
CA ASP A 3 -7.29 3.51 11.71
C ASP A 3 -7.55 2.39 12.72
N ILE A 4 -6.84 2.37 13.82
CA ILE A 4 -6.93 1.31 14.84
C ILE A 4 -8.28 1.28 15.55
N ASN A 5 -9.02 2.39 15.54
CA ASN A 5 -10.31 2.49 16.21
C ASN A 5 -11.47 2.07 15.31
N THR A 6 -11.38 2.33 14.01
CA THR A 6 -12.47 2.13 13.06
C THR A 6 -12.15 1.13 11.95
N GLY A 7 -10.87 0.90 11.66
CA GLY A 7 -10.44 0.07 10.53
C GLY A 7 -10.46 0.82 9.19
N ARG A 8 -10.78 2.11 9.20
CA ARG A 8 -10.82 2.92 7.97
C ARG A 8 -9.41 3.11 7.42
N PRO A 9 -9.20 2.86 6.11
CA PRO A 9 -7.89 3.12 5.50
C PRO A 9 -7.50 4.59 5.67
N ASN A 10 -6.30 4.85 6.19
CA ASN A 10 -5.86 6.22 6.48
C ASN A 10 -4.41 6.50 6.13
N HIS A 11 -3.72 5.54 5.49
CA HIS A 11 -2.32 5.68 5.14
C HIS A 11 -2.05 5.10 3.75
N ILE A 12 -1.05 5.64 3.06
CA ILE A 12 -0.69 5.15 1.71
C ILE A 12 -0.31 3.67 1.71
N GLU A 13 0.19 3.14 2.83
CA GLU A 13 0.48 1.71 2.96
C GLU A 13 -0.77 0.86 2.72
N ASP A 14 -1.94 1.31 3.16
CA ASP A 14 -3.21 0.61 2.92
C ASP A 14 -3.52 0.52 1.42
N ALA A 15 -3.19 1.57 0.67
CA ALA A 15 -3.35 1.57 -0.78
C ALA A 15 -2.32 0.67 -1.46
N LEU A 16 -1.08 0.71 -1.01
CA LEU A 16 0.01 -0.07 -1.60
C LEU A 16 -0.26 -1.57 -1.55
N VAL A 17 -0.75 -2.08 -0.41
CA VAL A 17 -1.04 -3.51 -0.26
C VAL A 17 -2.23 -3.95 -1.12
N LYS A 18 -3.06 -3.03 -1.60
CA LYS A 18 -4.18 -3.30 -2.49
C LYS A 18 -3.81 -3.18 -3.97
N ILE A 19 -2.71 -2.48 -4.28
CA ILE A 19 -2.23 -2.38 -5.67
C ILE A 19 -1.66 -3.71 -6.12
N HIS A 20 -0.89 -4.38 -5.26
CA HIS A 20 -0.35 -5.70 -5.53
C HIS A 20 -0.14 -6.46 -4.22
N SER A 21 -0.34 -7.77 -4.24
CA SER A 21 -0.10 -8.61 -3.07
C SER A 21 1.40 -8.87 -2.90
N GLY A 22 1.78 -9.29 -1.69
CA GLY A 22 3.17 -9.57 -1.35
C GLY A 22 3.94 -8.34 -0.90
N GLN A 23 5.18 -8.55 -0.47
CA GLN A 23 6.04 -7.47 0.02
C GLN A 23 6.85 -6.90 -1.15
N TRP A 24 6.18 -6.19 -2.06
CA TRP A 24 6.79 -5.62 -3.26
C TRP A 24 7.43 -4.25 -3.02
N PHE A 25 7.23 -3.68 -1.84
CA PHE A 25 7.73 -2.35 -1.48
C PHE A 25 8.38 -2.36 -0.10
N THR A 26 9.24 -1.38 0.15
CA THR A 26 9.88 -1.17 1.45
C THR A 26 10.06 0.34 1.68
N TRP A 27 10.47 0.69 2.89
CA TRP A 27 10.67 2.09 3.28
C TRP A 27 12.14 2.33 3.59
N THR A 28 12.69 3.46 3.13
CA THR A 28 14.04 3.87 3.49
C THR A 28 14.14 4.29 4.96
N ASP A 29 13.01 4.76 5.53
CA ASP A 29 12.88 5.10 6.94
C ASP A 29 11.55 4.54 7.45
N SER A 30 11.62 3.46 8.22
CA SER A 30 10.42 2.80 8.75
C SER A 30 9.67 3.66 9.77
N LYS A 31 10.30 4.69 10.30
CA LYS A 31 9.68 5.63 11.25
C LYS A 31 9.00 6.80 10.54
N ASN A 32 9.28 6.99 9.25
CA ASN A 32 8.70 8.06 8.45
C ASN A 32 8.24 7.49 7.10
N LYS A 33 7.09 6.84 7.11
CA LYS A 33 6.54 6.11 5.96
C LYS A 33 5.76 7.06 5.06
N ILE A 34 6.49 7.85 4.29
CA ILE A 34 5.93 8.77 3.30
C ILE A 34 6.32 8.30 1.89
N TYR A 35 5.61 8.77 0.87
CA TYR A 35 5.88 8.37 -0.52
C TYR A 35 7.35 8.59 -0.92
N GLY A 36 7.97 9.67 -0.46
CA GLY A 36 9.37 9.96 -0.78
C GLY A 36 10.36 8.91 -0.27
N ASN A 37 9.97 8.14 0.75
CA ASN A 37 10.80 7.08 1.34
C ASN A 37 10.42 5.69 0.82
N LEU A 38 9.51 5.61 -0.14
CA LEU A 38 9.04 4.35 -0.72
C LEU A 38 10.05 3.83 -1.75
N ARG A 39 10.34 2.52 -1.69
CA ARG A 39 11.25 1.85 -2.63
C ARG A 39 10.69 0.49 -3.01
N LEU A 40 11.05 0.00 -4.19
CA LEU A 40 10.71 -1.35 -4.62
C LEU A 40 11.69 -2.36 -4.02
N THR A 41 11.22 -3.55 -3.69
CA THR A 41 12.08 -4.67 -3.33
C THR A 41 12.51 -5.39 -4.62
N GLU A 42 13.62 -6.14 -4.55
CA GLU A 42 14.08 -6.94 -5.70
C GLU A 42 13.26 -8.21 -5.85
N LYS A 43 12.87 -8.82 -4.73
CA LYS A 43 12.18 -10.11 -4.71
C LYS A 43 10.94 -10.01 -3.83
N VAL A 44 9.97 -10.85 -4.15
CA VAL A 44 8.74 -11.00 -3.36
C VAL A 44 8.51 -12.48 -3.05
N GLY A 45 7.89 -12.76 -1.90
CA GLY A 45 7.48 -14.11 -1.54
C GLY A 45 6.08 -14.41 -2.07
N VAL A 46 5.93 -15.52 -2.78
CA VAL A 46 4.65 -15.99 -3.30
C VAL A 46 4.56 -17.49 -3.05
N ASP A 47 3.56 -17.91 -2.26
CA ASP A 47 3.31 -19.33 -1.98
C ASP A 47 4.57 -20.10 -1.54
N ASP A 48 5.30 -19.54 -0.56
CA ASP A 48 6.55 -20.07 -0.03
C ASP A 48 7.73 -20.05 -1.01
N ASN A 49 7.56 -19.43 -2.17
CA ASN A 49 8.62 -19.24 -3.15
C ASN A 49 9.05 -17.78 -3.18
N ILE A 50 10.32 -17.55 -3.50
CA ILE A 50 10.85 -16.20 -3.69
C ILE A 50 11.02 -16.00 -5.20
N VAL A 51 10.33 -14.99 -5.73
CA VAL A 51 10.33 -14.68 -7.16
C VAL A 51 10.73 -13.22 -7.38
N ASP A 52 11.06 -12.88 -8.61
CA ASP A 52 11.35 -11.49 -8.96
C ASP A 52 10.11 -10.63 -8.72
N ASN A 53 10.32 -9.40 -8.22
CA ASN A 53 9.22 -8.49 -7.99
C ASN A 53 8.51 -8.17 -9.31
N PRO A 54 7.21 -8.52 -9.45
CA PRO A 54 6.47 -8.22 -10.68
C PRO A 54 6.19 -6.73 -10.85
N VAL A 55 6.27 -5.95 -9.77
CA VAL A 55 6.10 -4.50 -9.82
C VAL A 55 7.48 -3.90 -10.15
N THR A 56 7.65 -3.44 -11.38
CA THR A 56 8.93 -2.94 -11.89
C THR A 56 9.10 -1.44 -11.76
N GLU A 57 8.02 -0.72 -11.48
CA GLU A 57 8.03 0.73 -11.30
C GLU A 57 7.15 1.11 -10.11
N LEU A 58 7.59 2.10 -9.34
CA LEU A 58 6.75 2.66 -8.27
C LEU A 58 5.52 3.33 -8.91
N PRO A 59 4.31 3.08 -8.38
CA PRO A 59 3.15 3.87 -8.78
C PRO A 59 3.42 5.34 -8.44
N THR A 60 2.80 6.26 -9.19
CA THR A 60 2.94 7.69 -8.89
C THR A 60 2.26 8.01 -7.56
N GLU A 61 2.69 9.09 -6.91
CA GLU A 61 2.06 9.56 -5.68
C GLU A 61 0.56 9.83 -5.91
N SER A 62 0.22 10.41 -7.06
CA SER A 62 -1.17 10.66 -7.44
C SER A 62 -1.98 9.38 -7.54
N ALA A 63 -1.41 8.31 -8.13
CA ALA A 63 -2.08 7.02 -8.24
C ALA A 63 -2.27 6.37 -6.86
N VAL A 64 -1.29 6.46 -5.98
CA VAL A 64 -1.37 5.92 -4.62
C VAL A 64 -2.45 6.65 -3.82
N ASN A 65 -2.48 7.98 -3.89
CA ASN A 65 -3.47 8.79 -3.20
C ASN A 65 -4.88 8.54 -3.75
N ALA A 66 -5.03 8.35 -5.06
CA ALA A 66 -6.31 8.02 -5.68
C ALA A 66 -6.81 6.66 -5.21
N LYS A 67 -5.93 5.67 -5.09
CA LYS A 67 -6.28 4.35 -4.57
C LYS A 67 -6.69 4.42 -3.11
N LEU A 68 -5.98 5.19 -2.30
CA LEU A 68 -6.33 5.39 -0.89
C LEU A 68 -7.72 6.02 -0.76
N LYS A 69 -8.03 7.03 -1.57
CA LYS A 69 -9.35 7.67 -1.58
C LYS A 69 -10.43 6.69 -1.99
N GLU A 70 -10.17 5.85 -3.00
CA GLU A 70 -11.10 4.80 -3.42
C GLU A 70 -11.41 3.85 -2.27
N LEU A 71 -10.40 3.41 -1.53
CA LEU A 71 -10.57 2.53 -0.38
C LEU A 71 -11.35 3.21 0.74
N GLN A 72 -11.08 4.49 0.99
CA GLN A 72 -11.81 5.27 1.99
C GLN A 72 -13.29 5.42 1.61
N ASP A 73 -13.56 5.75 0.35
CA ASP A 73 -14.94 5.91 -0.14
C ASP A 73 -15.71 4.58 -0.05
N ALA A 74 -15.06 3.47 -0.41
CA ALA A 74 -15.66 2.14 -0.31
C ALA A 74 -15.94 1.77 1.16
N TRP A 75 -15.01 2.07 2.05
CA TRP A 75 -15.20 1.81 3.48
C TRP A 75 -16.35 2.65 4.03
N ASP A 76 -16.41 3.93 3.71
CA ASP A 76 -17.45 4.83 4.16
C ASP A 76 -18.83 4.35 3.66
N ALA A 77 -18.93 3.91 2.41
CA ALA A 77 -20.19 3.37 1.86
C ALA A 77 -20.61 2.08 2.58
N ALA A 78 -19.66 1.21 2.90
CA ALA A 78 -19.96 -0.05 3.59
C ALA A 78 -20.32 0.15 5.07
N ASN A 79 -19.84 1.23 5.69
CA ASN A 79 -20.03 1.50 7.12
C ASN A 79 -20.99 2.66 7.40
N GLY A 80 -21.77 3.06 6.41
CA GLY A 80 -22.81 4.06 6.58
C GLY A 80 -22.30 5.49 6.72
N GLY A 81 -21.02 5.71 6.36
CA GLY A 81 -20.35 7.01 6.48
C GLY A 81 -20.75 8.02 5.46
#